data_f7d1cd13dad111b6508239df37345791
#
_entry.id   f7d1cd13dad111b6508239df37345791
#
_cell.length_a   1.000
_cell.length_b   1.000
_cell.length_c   1.000
_cell.angle_alpha   90.00
_cell.angle_beta   90.00
_cell.angle_gamma   90.00
#
_symmetry.space_group_name_H-M   'P 1'
#
loop_
_entity.id
_entity.type
_entity.pdbx_description
1 polymer ?
#
loop_
_entity_poly.entity_id
_entity_poly.type
_entity_poly.pdbx_seq_one_letter_code
_entity_poly.pdbx_strand_id
1 'polypeptide(L)'
;MGFFEKKAVAAALGVAVAAMPLSAQEASASAAAPFTPQGVCGAGFKKVSETGVQASDPPGSPVIGNVYLLYRSATREYCAVTMKTASPRAAARMRVGLGTMTRALLSMQEMTGRYKRYIGPLKLRTNVKCIRYSGMIQLPGEDPVVGQDRFGSCPGGTPTRSKRVGKKARGV
;
A
#
# COMPACT_ATOMS: atom_id res chain seq x y z
N MET A 1 89.10 -27.47 -1.88
CA MET A 1 88.56 -26.39 -2.69
C MET A 1 87.56 -27.09 -3.61
N GLY A 2 86.29 -27.13 -3.27
CA GLY A 2 85.27 -27.83 -4.01
C GLY A 2 84.18 -26.86 -4.40
N PHE A 3 84.01 -26.64 -5.70
CA PHE A 3 82.95 -25.87 -6.27
C PHE A 3 81.71 -26.73 -6.38
N PHE A 4 80.65 -26.38 -5.64
CA PHE A 4 79.34 -26.95 -5.80
C PHE A 4 78.53 -26.08 -6.78
N GLU A 5 78.27 -26.65 -7.93
CA GLU A 5 77.43 -26.12 -8.97
C GLU A 5 75.97 -26.40 -8.63
N LYS A 6 75.17 -25.36 -8.35
CA LYS A 6 73.74 -25.47 -8.11
C LYS A 6 73.01 -25.33 -9.42
N LYS A 7 72.44 -26.43 -9.92
CA LYS A 7 71.47 -26.46 -11.03
C LYS A 7 70.16 -25.86 -10.55
N ALA A 8 69.74 -24.76 -11.13
CA ALA A 8 68.41 -24.19 -10.95
C ALA A 8 67.39 -24.88 -11.83
N VAL A 9 66.41 -25.53 -11.22
CA VAL A 9 65.21 -26.11 -11.90
C VAL A 9 64.15 -25.01 -11.91
N ALA A 10 63.84 -24.48 -13.08
CA ALA A 10 62.76 -23.56 -13.31
C ALA A 10 61.45 -24.33 -13.47
N ALA A 11 60.58 -24.30 -12.47
CA ALA A 11 59.20 -24.82 -12.59
C ALA A 11 58.31 -23.69 -13.13
N ALA A 12 57.83 -23.89 -14.36
CA ALA A 12 56.83 -23.02 -14.97
C ALA A 12 55.45 -23.37 -14.43
N LEU A 13 54.92 -22.51 -13.55
CA LEU A 13 53.53 -22.58 -13.11
C LEU A 13 52.63 -21.88 -14.16
N GLY A 14 51.96 -22.69 -14.98
CA GLY A 14 50.93 -22.19 -15.88
C GLY A 14 49.67 -21.80 -15.12
N VAL A 15 49.36 -20.49 -15.04
CA VAL A 15 48.12 -19.96 -14.51
C VAL A 15 47.06 -20.08 -15.62
N ALA A 16 46.17 -21.02 -15.50
CA ALA A 16 44.98 -21.12 -16.33
C ALA A 16 43.96 -20.09 -15.84
N VAL A 17 43.84 -18.96 -16.55
CA VAL A 17 42.76 -17.97 -16.31
C VAL A 17 41.47 -18.54 -16.91
N ALA A 18 40.62 -19.08 -16.07
CA ALA A 18 39.24 -19.42 -16.43
C ALA A 18 38.45 -18.17 -16.66
N ALA A 19 38.15 -17.81 -17.89
CA ALA A 19 37.22 -16.75 -18.25
C ALA A 19 35.81 -17.19 -17.86
N MET A 20 35.28 -16.67 -16.74
CA MET A 20 33.89 -16.81 -16.39
C MET A 20 33.06 -15.87 -17.29
N PRO A 21 32.02 -16.37 -17.97
CA PRO A 21 31.10 -15.51 -18.69
C PRO A 21 30.36 -14.63 -17.65
N LEU A 22 30.54 -13.31 -17.70
CA LEU A 22 29.66 -12.38 -17.05
C LEU A 22 28.28 -12.53 -17.71
N SER A 23 27.39 -13.30 -17.08
CA SER A 23 25.97 -13.26 -17.39
C SER A 23 25.50 -11.85 -17.02
N ALA A 24 25.34 -11.00 -18.02
CA ALA A 24 24.64 -9.74 -17.88
C ALA A 24 23.19 -10.09 -17.48
N GLN A 25 22.91 -9.99 -16.19
CA GLN A 25 21.58 -10.07 -15.65
C GLN A 25 20.91 -8.79 -16.10
N GLU A 26 20.17 -8.84 -17.19
CA GLU A 26 19.27 -7.77 -17.59
C GLU A 26 18.32 -7.54 -16.43
N ALA A 27 18.59 -6.47 -15.68
CA ALA A 27 17.64 -5.94 -14.70
C ALA A 27 16.41 -5.52 -15.50
N SER A 28 15.44 -6.44 -15.61
CA SER A 28 14.12 -6.14 -16.15
C SER A 28 13.62 -4.91 -15.38
N ALA A 29 13.59 -3.76 -16.06
CA ALA A 29 12.99 -2.55 -15.55
C ALA A 29 11.54 -2.89 -15.21
N SER A 30 11.28 -3.16 -13.94
CA SER A 30 9.95 -3.41 -13.43
C SER A 30 9.12 -2.20 -13.79
N ALA A 31 8.26 -2.33 -14.81
CA ALA A 31 7.28 -1.33 -15.14
C ALA A 31 6.59 -0.94 -13.84
N ALA A 32 6.66 0.34 -13.47
CA ALA A 32 6.14 0.83 -12.20
C ALA A 32 4.70 0.33 -12.05
N ALA A 33 4.51 -0.67 -11.18
CA ALA A 33 3.23 -1.29 -10.95
C ALA A 33 2.20 -0.21 -10.67
N PRO A 34 1.00 -0.27 -11.25
CA PRO A 34 -0.02 0.75 -11.02
C PRO A 34 -0.21 0.89 -9.52
N PHE A 35 -0.26 2.14 -9.01
CA PHE A 35 -0.42 2.39 -7.57
C PHE A 35 -1.69 1.72 -7.09
N THR A 36 -1.54 0.61 -6.40
CA THR A 36 -2.65 -0.14 -5.81
C THR A 36 -2.61 0.04 -4.29
N PRO A 37 -3.76 -0.04 -3.61
CA PRO A 37 -3.78 0.02 -2.15
C PRO A 37 -2.87 -1.02 -1.51
N GLN A 38 -2.78 -2.22 -2.08
CA GLN A 38 -1.90 -3.29 -1.64
C GLN A 38 -0.42 -2.93 -1.83
N GLY A 39 -0.08 -2.34 -2.99
CA GLY A 39 1.29 -1.89 -3.27
C GLY A 39 1.75 -0.82 -2.27
N VAL A 40 0.86 0.10 -1.88
CA VAL A 40 1.15 1.15 -0.90
C VAL A 40 1.27 0.61 0.51
N CYS A 41 0.38 -0.29 0.93
CA CYS A 41 0.42 -0.90 2.27
C CYS A 41 1.55 -1.91 2.43
N GLY A 42 1.97 -2.55 1.33
CA GLY A 42 3.02 -3.55 1.30
C GLY A 42 2.51 -4.99 1.25
N ALA A 43 3.44 -5.93 1.19
CA ALA A 43 3.14 -7.35 1.05
C ALA A 43 2.31 -7.90 2.22
N GLY A 44 1.42 -8.85 1.90
CA GLY A 44 0.59 -9.55 2.88
C GLY A 44 -0.68 -8.80 3.32
N PHE A 45 -0.85 -7.53 2.95
CA PHE A 45 -2.09 -6.80 3.19
C PHE A 45 -3.16 -7.19 2.15
N LYS A 46 -4.38 -7.47 2.64
CA LYS A 46 -5.56 -7.77 1.81
C LYS A 46 -6.62 -6.70 2.06
N LYS A 47 -7.25 -6.22 1.00
CA LYS A 47 -8.36 -5.26 1.10
C LYS A 47 -9.53 -5.92 1.83
N VAL A 48 -10.01 -5.28 2.89
CA VAL A 48 -11.14 -5.74 3.71
C VAL A 48 -12.34 -4.80 3.62
N SER A 49 -12.11 -3.51 3.30
CA SER A 49 -13.19 -2.54 3.09
C SER A 49 -12.72 -1.39 2.20
N GLU A 50 -13.68 -0.67 1.61
CA GLU A 50 -13.46 0.59 0.89
C GLU A 50 -14.69 1.48 0.97
N THR A 51 -14.48 2.78 0.89
CA THR A 51 -15.56 3.78 0.86
C THR A 51 -15.21 4.91 -0.11
N GLY A 52 -16.21 5.38 -0.86
CA GLY A 52 -16.06 6.50 -1.78
C GLY A 52 -15.78 7.81 -1.04
N VAL A 53 -14.94 8.63 -1.61
CA VAL A 53 -14.71 10.03 -1.20
C VAL A 53 -15.48 10.90 -2.18
N GLN A 54 -16.65 11.40 -1.74
CA GLN A 54 -17.59 12.17 -2.55
C GLN A 54 -18.31 13.20 -1.70
N ALA A 55 -18.84 14.24 -2.33
CA ALA A 55 -19.72 15.18 -1.64
C ALA A 55 -21.03 14.48 -1.24
N SER A 56 -21.55 14.85 -0.07
CA SER A 56 -22.83 14.34 0.40
C SER A 56 -24.03 15.03 -0.28
N ASP A 57 -23.82 16.24 -0.80
CA ASP A 57 -24.84 17.07 -1.42
C ASP A 57 -24.26 17.74 -2.69
N PRO A 58 -24.97 17.64 -3.82
CA PRO A 58 -26.22 16.90 -4.04
C PRO A 58 -26.03 15.38 -4.06
N PRO A 59 -27.09 14.61 -3.78
CA PRO A 59 -27.07 13.16 -3.90
C PRO A 59 -26.63 12.71 -5.30
N GLY A 60 -25.70 11.73 -5.37
CA GLY A 60 -25.15 11.27 -6.65
C GLY A 60 -23.93 12.04 -7.13
N SER A 61 -23.37 12.93 -6.32
CA SER A 61 -22.09 13.57 -6.60
C SER A 61 -21.01 12.55 -7.01
N PRO A 62 -20.13 12.89 -7.96
CA PRO A 62 -19.12 11.96 -8.44
C PRO A 62 -18.14 11.55 -7.32
N VAL A 63 -17.76 10.29 -7.33
CA VAL A 63 -16.69 9.77 -6.46
C VAL A 63 -15.35 10.25 -7.05
N ILE A 64 -14.63 11.10 -6.33
CA ILE A 64 -13.32 11.64 -6.77
C ILE A 64 -12.14 10.84 -6.24
N GLY A 65 -12.39 9.85 -5.41
CA GLY A 65 -11.41 8.92 -4.86
C GLY A 65 -12.03 7.91 -3.93
N ASN A 66 -11.19 7.06 -3.37
CA ASN A 66 -11.61 6.07 -2.38
C ASN A 66 -10.63 6.05 -1.21
N VAL A 67 -11.15 5.77 -0.03
CA VAL A 67 -10.34 5.34 1.10
C VAL A 67 -10.46 3.83 1.24
N TYR A 68 -9.31 3.17 1.31
CA TYR A 68 -9.20 1.71 1.40
C TYR A 68 -8.73 1.32 2.80
N LEU A 69 -9.34 0.29 3.34
CA LEU A 69 -8.87 -0.40 4.53
C LEU A 69 -8.36 -1.78 4.14
N LEU A 70 -7.13 -2.08 4.52
CA LEU A 70 -6.48 -3.36 4.31
C LEU A 70 -6.09 -3.98 5.66
N TYR A 71 -5.98 -5.29 5.70
CA TYR A 71 -5.61 -6.05 6.89
C TYR A 71 -4.56 -7.10 6.57
N ARG A 72 -3.56 -7.21 7.46
CA ARG A 72 -2.55 -8.28 7.47
C ARG A 72 -2.72 -9.15 8.70
N SER A 73 -3.21 -10.37 8.51
CA SER A 73 -3.54 -11.30 9.61
C SER A 73 -2.31 -11.73 10.42
N ALA A 74 -1.18 -11.95 9.76
CA ALA A 74 0.06 -12.39 10.42
C ALA A 74 0.54 -11.43 11.53
N THR A 75 0.30 -10.13 11.38
CA THR A 75 0.71 -9.10 12.33
C THR A 75 -0.45 -8.40 13.04
N ARG A 76 -1.70 -8.78 12.72
CA ARG A 76 -2.92 -8.11 13.19
C ARG A 76 -2.89 -6.60 12.97
N GLU A 77 -2.46 -6.22 11.79
CA GLU A 77 -2.23 -4.83 11.43
C GLU A 77 -3.20 -4.38 10.34
N TYR A 78 -3.82 -3.25 10.56
CA TYR A 78 -4.63 -2.55 9.58
C TYR A 78 -3.80 -1.49 8.87
N CYS A 79 -4.16 -1.19 7.64
CA CYS A 79 -3.55 -0.15 6.84
C CYS A 79 -4.64 0.63 6.11
N ALA A 80 -4.61 1.96 6.22
CA ALA A 80 -5.50 2.84 5.49
C ALA A 80 -4.73 3.64 4.45
N VAL A 81 -5.34 3.81 3.27
CA VAL A 81 -4.82 4.61 2.16
C VAL A 81 -5.98 5.36 1.50
N THR A 82 -5.86 6.66 1.32
CA THR A 82 -6.77 7.44 0.47
C THR A 82 -6.17 7.62 -0.91
N MET A 83 -6.88 7.18 -1.94
CA MET A 83 -6.43 7.27 -3.33
C MET A 83 -7.39 8.13 -4.14
N LYS A 84 -6.84 9.05 -4.92
CA LYS A 84 -7.58 9.95 -5.80
C LYS A 84 -7.76 9.29 -7.17
N THR A 85 -8.97 9.34 -7.71
CA THR A 85 -9.31 8.88 -9.07
C THR A 85 -9.50 10.04 -10.04
N ALA A 86 -10.08 11.14 -9.56
CA ALA A 86 -10.24 12.36 -10.36
C ALA A 86 -8.94 13.16 -10.43
N SER A 87 -8.69 13.83 -11.55
CA SER A 87 -7.56 14.75 -11.76
C SER A 87 -6.21 14.22 -11.26
N PRO A 88 -5.73 13.06 -11.75
CA PRO A 88 -4.60 12.35 -11.15
C PRO A 88 -3.27 13.12 -11.23
N ARG A 89 -3.17 14.13 -12.09
CA ARG A 89 -1.95 14.94 -12.26
C ARG A 89 -1.90 16.16 -11.36
N ALA A 90 -3.05 16.73 -10.95
CA ALA A 90 -3.11 17.88 -10.05
C ALA A 90 -2.88 17.44 -8.60
N ALA A 91 -2.04 18.16 -7.86
CA ALA A 91 -1.88 17.93 -6.43
C ALA A 91 -3.14 18.42 -5.70
N ALA A 92 -3.68 17.60 -4.82
CA ALA A 92 -4.82 17.90 -3.96
C ALA A 92 -4.39 17.87 -2.49
N ARG A 93 -5.07 18.64 -1.65
CA ARG A 93 -4.97 18.42 -0.20
C ARG A 93 -5.72 17.13 0.14
N MET A 94 -5.03 16.21 0.78
CA MET A 94 -5.57 14.88 1.09
C MET A 94 -5.36 14.56 2.55
N ARG A 95 -6.26 13.73 3.10
CA ARG A 95 -6.16 13.17 4.44
C ARG A 95 -6.49 11.68 4.41
N VAL A 96 -5.83 10.93 5.26
CA VAL A 96 -6.20 9.57 5.63
C VAL A 96 -6.25 9.47 7.15
N GLY A 97 -7.30 8.86 7.68
CA GLY A 97 -7.49 8.59 9.10
C GLY A 97 -7.68 7.10 9.34
N LEU A 98 -7.14 6.61 10.45
CA LEU A 98 -7.27 5.21 10.89
C LEU A 98 -7.29 5.15 12.41
N GLY A 99 -8.23 4.43 12.97
CA GLY A 99 -8.33 4.34 14.41
C GLY A 99 -9.21 3.20 14.89
N THR A 100 -9.38 3.14 16.19
CA THR A 100 -10.23 2.16 16.88
C THR A 100 -11.39 2.87 17.58
N MET A 101 -12.51 2.18 17.67
CA MET A 101 -13.67 2.64 18.40
C MET A 101 -14.12 1.56 19.39
N THR A 102 -14.30 1.96 20.65
CA THR A 102 -14.96 1.17 21.70
C THR A 102 -16.19 1.94 22.18
N ARG A 103 -16.96 1.38 23.11
CA ARG A 103 -18.09 2.12 23.70
C ARG A 103 -17.66 3.37 24.47
N ALA A 104 -16.44 3.38 25.00
CA ALA A 104 -15.94 4.45 25.85
C ALA A 104 -15.00 5.42 25.14
N LEU A 105 -14.35 5.00 24.04
CA LEU A 105 -13.24 5.76 23.45
C LEU A 105 -13.22 5.62 21.92
N LEU A 106 -12.99 6.75 21.24
CA LEU A 106 -12.56 6.85 19.86
C LEU A 106 -11.10 7.31 19.84
N SER A 107 -10.20 6.50 19.30
CA SER A 107 -8.81 6.87 19.06
C SER A 107 -8.55 6.90 17.56
N MET A 108 -8.11 8.04 17.03
CA MET A 108 -7.82 8.23 15.62
C MET A 108 -6.41 8.77 15.43
N GLN A 109 -5.72 8.22 14.45
CA GLN A 109 -4.49 8.79 13.89
C GLN A 109 -4.83 9.34 12.50
N GLU A 110 -4.22 10.47 12.14
CA GLU A 110 -4.45 11.10 10.86
C GLU A 110 -3.13 11.55 10.23
N MET A 111 -3.10 11.48 8.91
CA MET A 111 -2.04 12.05 8.08
C MET A 111 -2.68 13.00 7.08
N THR A 112 -2.11 14.19 6.91
CA THR A 112 -2.61 15.22 5.99
C THR A 112 -1.45 15.78 5.17
N GLY A 113 -1.70 16.09 3.90
CA GLY A 113 -0.69 16.72 3.03
C GLY A 113 -1.22 17.00 1.64
N ARG A 114 -0.33 17.48 0.74
CA ARG A 114 -0.65 17.72 -0.68
C ARG A 114 -0.01 16.64 -1.53
N TYR A 115 -0.84 15.84 -2.20
CA TYR A 115 -0.41 14.69 -2.99
C TYR A 115 -1.11 14.63 -4.34
N LYS A 116 -0.45 14.06 -5.34
CA LYS A 116 -1.01 13.91 -6.68
C LYS A 116 -1.95 12.71 -6.78
N ARG A 117 -1.62 11.59 -6.13
CA ARG A 117 -2.31 10.30 -6.36
C ARG A 117 -2.90 9.68 -5.09
N TYR A 118 -2.13 9.61 -4.01
CA TYR A 118 -2.57 8.98 -2.77
C TYR A 118 -1.87 9.58 -1.55
N ILE A 119 -2.46 9.35 -0.37
CA ILE A 119 -1.87 9.60 0.94
C ILE A 119 -2.00 8.34 1.80
N GLY A 120 -0.98 8.05 2.57
CA GLY A 120 -0.75 6.84 3.35
C GLY A 120 0.58 6.19 2.95
N PRO A 121 0.89 4.99 3.46
CA PRO A 121 0.07 4.15 4.32
C PRO A 121 0.01 4.66 5.76
N LEU A 122 -1.16 4.63 6.35
CA LEU A 122 -1.34 4.81 7.79
C LEU A 122 -1.63 3.44 8.41
N LYS A 123 -0.78 2.98 9.32
CA LYS A 123 -0.81 1.61 9.85
C LYS A 123 -1.15 1.59 11.33
N LEU A 124 -1.95 0.60 11.74
CA LEU A 124 -2.38 0.42 13.12
C LEU A 124 -2.42 -1.07 13.48
N ARG A 125 -1.59 -1.46 14.43
CA ARG A 125 -1.65 -2.79 15.04
C ARG A 125 -2.61 -2.77 16.21
N THR A 126 -3.66 -3.60 16.18
CA THR A 126 -4.66 -3.62 17.23
C THR A 126 -5.41 -4.95 17.28
N ASN A 127 -5.92 -5.29 18.49
CA ASN A 127 -6.86 -6.39 18.72
C ASN A 127 -8.33 -5.89 18.83
N VAL A 128 -8.54 -4.57 18.77
CA VAL A 128 -9.89 -3.99 18.82
C VAL A 128 -10.65 -4.38 17.56
N LYS A 129 -11.89 -4.84 17.75
CA LYS A 129 -12.72 -5.40 16.67
C LYS A 129 -13.46 -4.34 15.84
N CYS A 130 -13.48 -3.09 16.28
CA CYS A 130 -14.07 -1.99 15.53
C CYS A 130 -12.99 -1.03 15.07
N ILE A 131 -12.83 -0.95 13.77
CA ILE A 131 -11.89 -0.06 13.09
C ILE A 131 -12.69 1.06 12.44
N ARG A 132 -12.30 2.30 12.67
CA ARG A 132 -12.78 3.47 11.94
C ARG A 132 -11.70 3.92 10.98
N TYR A 133 -12.10 4.24 9.75
CA TYR A 133 -11.19 4.77 8.75
C TYR A 133 -11.89 5.88 7.96
N SER A 134 -11.10 6.84 7.48
CA SER A 134 -11.62 8.00 6.73
C SER A 134 -10.61 8.48 5.70
N GLY A 135 -11.11 9.08 4.65
CA GLY A 135 -10.34 9.79 3.64
C GLY A 135 -10.94 11.15 3.35
N MET A 136 -10.11 12.11 2.98
CA MET A 136 -10.56 13.41 2.50
C MET A 136 -9.72 13.79 1.28
N ILE A 137 -10.37 14.38 0.29
CA ILE A 137 -9.74 14.96 -0.90
C ILE A 137 -10.33 16.34 -1.12
N GLN A 138 -9.46 17.33 -1.28
CA GLN A 138 -9.81 18.69 -1.66
C GLN A 138 -9.04 19.05 -2.93
N LEU A 139 -9.72 19.12 -4.05
CA LEU A 139 -9.16 19.60 -5.31
C LEU A 139 -8.92 21.12 -5.25
N PRO A 140 -7.99 21.67 -6.05
CA PRO A 140 -7.76 23.12 -6.08
C PRO A 140 -9.03 23.88 -6.44
N GLY A 141 -9.41 24.84 -5.59
CA GLY A 141 -10.61 25.68 -5.79
C GLY A 141 -11.93 25.01 -5.43
N GLU A 142 -11.92 23.79 -4.91
CA GLU A 142 -13.12 23.05 -4.51
C GLU A 142 -13.16 22.84 -2.99
N ASP A 143 -14.38 22.59 -2.48
CA ASP A 143 -14.58 22.21 -1.09
C ASP A 143 -14.03 20.80 -0.81
N PRO A 144 -13.59 20.52 0.44
CA PRO A 144 -13.13 19.21 0.82
C PRO A 144 -14.27 18.19 0.83
N VAL A 145 -14.05 17.04 0.20
CA VAL A 145 -14.99 15.92 0.22
C VAL A 145 -14.44 14.77 1.04
N VAL A 146 -15.32 14.05 1.73
CA VAL A 146 -14.94 13.06 2.75
C VAL A 146 -15.62 11.72 2.45
N GLY A 147 -14.87 10.64 2.65
CA GLY A 147 -15.38 9.28 2.78
C GLY A 147 -14.98 8.73 4.13
N GLN A 148 -15.92 8.11 4.85
CA GLN A 148 -15.62 7.48 6.13
C GLN A 148 -16.52 6.26 6.35
N ASP A 149 -15.99 5.26 7.05
CA ASP A 149 -16.74 4.06 7.38
C ASP A 149 -16.16 3.36 8.62
N ARG A 150 -16.85 2.30 9.03
CA ARG A 150 -16.47 1.43 10.15
C ARG A 150 -16.37 -0.01 9.65
N PHE A 151 -15.42 -0.73 10.19
CA PHE A 151 -15.21 -2.14 9.85
C PHE A 151 -15.19 -3.01 11.11
N GLY A 152 -15.85 -4.15 11.05
CA GLY A 152 -15.91 -5.11 12.14
C GLY A 152 -17.08 -4.87 13.11
N SER A 153 -16.95 -5.35 14.35
CA SER A 153 -17.99 -5.28 15.37
C SER A 153 -17.95 -3.93 16.10
N CYS A 154 -18.69 -2.96 15.59
CA CYS A 154 -18.68 -1.59 16.10
C CYS A 154 -19.86 -1.32 17.04
N PRO A 155 -19.66 -0.57 18.15
CA PRO A 155 -20.74 -0.15 19.03
C PRO A 155 -21.72 0.77 18.27
N GLY A 156 -23.02 0.54 18.44
CA GLY A 156 -24.08 1.41 17.89
C GLY A 156 -24.28 1.37 16.37
N GLY A 157 -23.74 0.39 15.68
CA GLY A 157 -23.93 0.20 14.24
C GLY A 157 -24.36 -1.20 13.89
N THR A 158 -25.32 -1.33 12.97
CA THR A 158 -25.54 -2.57 12.25
C THR A 158 -24.22 -2.97 11.57
N PRO A 159 -23.77 -4.24 11.65
CA PRO A 159 -22.55 -4.65 10.97
C PRO A 159 -22.74 -4.39 9.47
N THR A 160 -21.96 -3.49 8.91
CA THR A 160 -21.92 -3.24 7.48
C THR A 160 -21.41 -4.52 6.82
N ARG A 161 -22.33 -5.30 6.32
CA ARG A 161 -22.06 -6.52 5.56
C ARG A 161 -21.37 -6.05 4.28
N SER A 162 -20.07 -6.24 4.18
CA SER A 162 -19.32 -6.03 2.93
C SER A 162 -20.12 -6.63 1.79
N LYS A 163 -20.58 -5.80 0.84
CA LYS A 163 -21.21 -6.30 -0.39
C LYS A 163 -20.20 -7.22 -1.04
N ARG A 164 -20.43 -8.54 -0.94
CA ARG A 164 -19.73 -9.49 -1.79
C ARG A 164 -20.08 -9.10 -3.22
N VAL A 165 -19.09 -8.65 -3.96
CA VAL A 165 -19.18 -8.50 -5.40
C VAL A 165 -19.55 -9.87 -5.94
N GLY A 166 -20.83 -10.01 -6.35
CA GLY A 166 -21.38 -11.25 -6.85
C GLY A 166 -20.57 -11.70 -8.06
N LYS A 167 -19.97 -12.87 -7.95
CA LYS A 167 -19.42 -13.61 -9.07
C LYS A 167 -20.60 -13.90 -10.01
N LYS A 168 -20.69 -13.17 -11.12
CA LYS A 168 -21.68 -13.38 -12.17
C LYS A 168 -21.47 -14.80 -12.71
N ALA A 169 -22.36 -15.72 -12.33
CA ALA A 169 -22.40 -17.04 -12.93
C ALA A 169 -22.63 -16.87 -14.43
N ARG A 170 -21.73 -17.37 -15.26
CA ARG A 170 -21.98 -17.57 -16.67
C ARG A 170 -22.94 -18.74 -16.75
N GLY A 171 -24.17 -18.46 -17.11
CA GLY A 171 -25.11 -19.45 -17.59
C GLY A 171 -24.72 -19.90 -18.99
N VAL A 172 -24.88 -21.17 -19.22
CA VAL A 172 -24.75 -21.95 -20.46
C VAL A 172 -25.69 -21.40 -21.53
#